data_1806f899c603b753fdca40524255fa20
#
_entry.id   1806f899c603b753fdca40524255fa20
#
_cell.length_a   1.000
_cell.length_b   1.000
_cell.length_c   1.000
_cell.angle_alpha   90.00
_cell.angle_beta   90.00
_cell.angle_gamma   90.00
#
_symmetry.space_group_name_H-M   'P 1'
#
loop_
_entity.id
_entity.type
_entity.pdbx_description
1 polymer ?
#
loop_
_entity_poly.entity_id
_entity_poly.type
_entity_poly.pdbx_seq_one_letter_code
_entity_poly.pdbx_strand_id
1 'polypeptide(L)'
;MALATERAGFKQIAVEDFRITEEPYYLPISDEVQLFETAYRENVPVLLKGPTGAGKTRFVEYMSWRLHNRDGIGHAEGVPLITVACHEDLTASDLVGRYLLEGDETRWIDGPISRAVKNGAICYLDEIVEARKDTTVLIHPLTDYRRLLPLEKRGELLEAADGFLLVMSYNPGYQSALKDLKHSTRQRFIAIEFDYPPREQEAQIIAKESGVDPAIANELAKLAEKVRNLKEHGLGEGVSTRLLVYAGKLIHDGITPRRACQVSIVWALTDDQEVQRSIEEVVSSIFE
;
A
#
# COMPACT_ATOMS: atom_id res chain seq x y z
N MET A 1 33.52 5.95 -37.27
CA MET A 1 33.47 5.03 -36.12
C MET A 1 33.02 5.85 -34.91
N ALA A 2 31.70 5.96 -34.71
CA ALA A 2 31.10 6.78 -33.67
C ALA A 2 30.87 5.88 -32.46
N LEU A 3 31.53 6.19 -31.34
CA LEU A 3 31.34 5.60 -30.05
C LEU A 3 29.92 5.97 -29.57
N ALA A 4 29.00 5.02 -29.62
CA ALA A 4 27.74 5.09 -28.91
C ALA A 4 28.06 4.98 -27.41
N THR A 5 28.03 6.11 -26.72
CA THR A 5 27.97 6.17 -25.27
C THR A 5 26.61 5.63 -24.86
N GLU A 6 26.54 4.38 -24.43
CA GLU A 6 25.42 3.88 -23.66
C GLU A 6 25.33 4.72 -22.36
N ARG A 7 24.46 5.71 -22.39
CA ARG A 7 23.97 6.31 -21.15
C ARG A 7 23.22 5.20 -20.44
N ALA A 8 23.61 4.87 -19.20
CA ALA A 8 22.82 4.07 -18.29
C ALA A 8 21.41 4.69 -18.26
N GLY A 9 20.51 4.15 -19.09
CA GLY A 9 19.26 4.81 -19.42
C GLY A 9 18.29 4.65 -18.25
N PHE A 10 17.67 5.74 -17.87
CA PHE A 10 16.39 5.66 -17.17
C PHE A 10 15.43 4.87 -18.07
N LYS A 11 15.08 3.66 -17.65
CA LYS A 11 14.08 2.85 -18.36
C LYS A 11 12.76 3.60 -18.25
N GLN A 12 12.18 4.02 -19.38
CA GLN A 12 10.82 4.56 -19.38
C GLN A 12 9.90 3.39 -19.04
N ILE A 13 9.25 3.45 -17.86
CA ILE A 13 8.37 2.40 -17.39
C ILE A 13 7.10 2.42 -18.25
N ALA A 14 6.86 1.37 -19.02
CA ALA A 14 5.64 1.17 -19.77
C ALA A 14 4.50 0.70 -18.84
N VAL A 15 3.25 0.76 -19.29
CA VAL A 15 2.10 0.34 -18.46
C VAL A 15 2.17 -1.17 -18.17
N GLU A 16 2.70 -1.95 -19.09
CA GLU A 16 2.95 -3.38 -18.95
C GLU A 16 3.89 -3.71 -17.79
N ASP A 17 4.82 -2.82 -17.46
CA ASP A 17 5.74 -2.98 -16.32
C ASP A 17 5.03 -2.87 -14.96
N PHE A 18 3.78 -2.42 -14.92
CA PHE A 18 2.95 -2.34 -13.70
C PHE A 18 2.03 -3.54 -13.49
N ARG A 19 2.20 -4.60 -14.28
CA ARG A 19 1.43 -5.84 -14.11
C ARG A 19 2.09 -6.75 -13.11
N ILE A 20 1.29 -7.28 -12.19
CA ILE A 20 1.74 -8.28 -11.22
C ILE A 20 1.64 -9.65 -11.92
N THR A 21 2.78 -10.23 -12.27
CA THR A 21 2.86 -11.49 -13.04
C THR A 21 2.88 -12.74 -12.16
N GLU A 22 3.42 -12.63 -10.94
CA GLU A 22 3.48 -13.72 -9.98
C GLU A 22 2.44 -13.50 -8.89
N GLU A 23 1.83 -14.59 -8.39
CA GLU A 23 0.86 -14.51 -7.31
C GLU A 23 1.50 -13.98 -6.03
N PRO A 24 1.12 -12.77 -5.57
CA PRO A 24 1.56 -12.30 -4.26
C PRO A 24 0.96 -13.17 -3.16
N TYR A 25 1.77 -13.59 -2.20
CA TYR A 25 1.22 -14.33 -1.06
C TYR A 25 0.34 -13.40 -0.22
N TYR A 26 -0.95 -13.70 -0.21
CA TYR A 26 -1.94 -13.02 0.59
C TYR A 26 -2.89 -14.04 1.21
N LEU A 27 -3.13 -13.93 2.50
CA LEU A 27 -4.06 -14.78 3.23
C LEU A 27 -5.30 -13.94 3.60
N PRO A 28 -6.46 -14.19 2.98
CA PRO A 28 -7.68 -13.47 3.32
C PRO A 28 -8.10 -13.68 4.78
N ILE A 29 -8.53 -12.60 5.43
CA ILE A 29 -8.92 -12.63 6.84
C ILE A 29 -10.45 -12.65 6.98
N SER A 30 -11.16 -11.98 6.05
CA SER A 30 -12.61 -11.85 6.06
C SER A 30 -13.17 -11.89 4.62
N ASP A 31 -14.03 -10.97 4.30
CA ASP A 31 -14.71 -10.85 3.00
C ASP A 31 -14.09 -9.76 2.09
N GLU A 32 -12.94 -9.21 2.46
CA GLU A 32 -12.28 -8.11 1.76
C GLU A 32 -12.03 -8.40 0.27
N VAL A 33 -11.74 -9.66 -0.07
CA VAL A 33 -11.54 -10.10 -1.47
C VAL A 33 -12.85 -9.99 -2.24
N GLN A 34 -13.96 -10.50 -1.68
CA GLN A 34 -15.26 -10.45 -2.33
C GLN A 34 -15.78 -9.01 -2.49
N LEU A 35 -15.58 -8.18 -1.45
CA LEU A 35 -15.93 -6.77 -1.48
C LEU A 35 -15.18 -6.03 -2.58
N PHE A 36 -13.88 -6.26 -2.69
CA PHE A 36 -13.05 -5.60 -3.71
C PHE A 36 -13.42 -6.06 -5.13
N GLU A 37 -13.63 -7.37 -5.36
CA GLU A 37 -14.09 -7.89 -6.66
C GLU A 37 -15.43 -7.27 -7.08
N THR A 38 -16.35 -7.10 -6.12
CA THR A 38 -17.63 -6.46 -6.38
C THR A 38 -17.48 -4.98 -6.68
N ALA A 39 -16.65 -4.26 -5.90
CA ALA A 39 -16.33 -2.86 -6.14
C ALA A 39 -15.72 -2.65 -7.53
N TYR A 40 -14.82 -3.53 -7.96
CA TYR A 40 -14.20 -3.47 -9.27
C TYR A 40 -15.22 -3.63 -10.41
N ARG A 41 -16.11 -4.60 -10.32
CA ARG A 41 -17.17 -4.81 -11.31
C ARG A 41 -18.15 -3.64 -11.43
N GLU A 42 -18.52 -3.08 -10.28
CA GLU A 42 -19.47 -1.97 -10.19
C GLU A 42 -18.79 -0.59 -10.36
N ASN A 43 -17.49 -0.55 -10.60
CA ASN A 43 -16.71 0.67 -10.70
C ASN A 43 -16.81 1.60 -9.48
N VAL A 44 -16.96 1.04 -8.29
CA VAL A 44 -17.07 1.78 -7.03
C VAL A 44 -15.69 1.96 -6.42
N PRO A 45 -15.23 3.20 -6.15
CA PRO A 45 -13.90 3.43 -5.59
C PRO A 45 -13.79 2.89 -4.16
N VAL A 46 -12.57 2.43 -3.81
CA VAL A 46 -12.30 1.71 -2.56
C VAL A 46 -11.37 2.50 -1.64
N LEU A 47 -11.70 2.56 -0.36
CA LEU A 47 -10.89 3.13 0.70
C LEU A 47 -10.46 2.04 1.68
N LEU A 48 -9.16 1.76 1.73
CA LEU A 48 -8.57 0.80 2.67
C LEU A 48 -8.17 1.52 3.95
N LYS A 49 -8.76 1.12 5.07
CA LYS A 49 -8.50 1.70 6.39
C LYS A 49 -7.80 0.68 7.27
N GLY A 50 -6.81 1.10 8.02
CA GLY A 50 -6.18 0.21 9.01
C GLY A 50 -4.75 0.60 9.35
N PRO A 51 -4.14 -0.05 10.35
CA PRO A 51 -2.82 0.30 10.85
C PRO A 51 -1.72 0.07 9.79
N THR A 52 -0.56 0.67 10.04
CA THR A 52 0.63 0.47 9.21
C THR A 52 1.06 -1.00 9.24
N GLY A 53 1.39 -1.55 8.07
CA GLY A 53 1.86 -2.93 7.94
C GLY A 53 0.80 -4.02 8.17
N ALA A 54 -0.50 -3.68 8.15
CA ALA A 54 -1.61 -4.64 8.17
C ALA A 54 -1.89 -5.30 6.78
N GLY A 55 -0.99 -5.12 5.81
CA GLY A 55 -1.10 -5.83 4.53
C GLY A 55 -1.90 -5.12 3.43
N LYS A 56 -2.33 -3.85 3.60
CA LYS A 56 -3.14 -3.11 2.60
C LYS A 56 -2.52 -3.10 1.20
N THR A 57 -1.24 -2.74 1.09
CA THR A 57 -0.52 -2.71 -0.21
C THR A 57 -0.41 -4.11 -0.82
N ARG A 58 -0.07 -5.12 -0.01
CA ARG A 58 -0.02 -6.52 -0.44
C ARG A 58 -1.38 -7.02 -0.94
N PHE A 59 -2.46 -6.61 -0.28
CA PHE A 59 -3.82 -6.91 -0.72
C PHE A 59 -4.11 -6.33 -2.11
N VAL A 60 -3.75 -5.07 -2.37
CA VAL A 60 -3.99 -4.45 -3.69
C VAL A 60 -3.16 -5.14 -4.77
N GLU A 61 -1.90 -5.50 -4.48
CA GLU A 61 -1.07 -6.30 -5.38
C GLU A 61 -1.72 -7.66 -5.70
N TYR A 62 -2.19 -8.37 -4.67
CA TYR A 62 -2.90 -9.64 -4.82
C TYR A 62 -4.18 -9.48 -5.65
N MET A 63 -4.98 -8.45 -5.41
CA MET A 63 -6.20 -8.20 -6.16
C MET A 63 -5.92 -7.85 -7.62
N SER A 64 -4.88 -7.07 -7.92
CA SER A 64 -4.45 -6.80 -9.29
C SER A 64 -4.11 -8.09 -10.04
N TRP A 65 -3.33 -8.97 -9.43
CA TRP A 65 -3.02 -10.30 -9.97
C TRP A 65 -4.27 -11.18 -10.11
N ARG A 66 -5.11 -11.23 -9.07
CA ARG A 66 -6.29 -12.09 -9.01
C ARG A 66 -7.35 -11.71 -10.04
N LEU A 67 -7.60 -10.43 -10.23
CA LEU A 67 -8.56 -9.93 -11.22
C LEU A 67 -8.12 -10.26 -12.66
N HIS A 68 -6.80 -10.33 -12.89
CA HIS A 68 -6.28 -10.77 -14.18
C HIS A 68 -6.49 -12.28 -14.43
N ASN A 69 -6.25 -13.10 -13.41
CA ASN A 69 -6.21 -14.55 -13.56
C ASN A 69 -7.56 -15.23 -13.35
N ARG A 70 -8.63 -14.47 -13.08
CA ARG A 70 -9.97 -15.01 -12.85
C ARG A 70 -10.88 -14.75 -14.04
N ASP A 71 -11.45 -15.83 -14.60
CA ASP A 71 -12.31 -15.78 -15.77
C ASP A 71 -13.44 -14.74 -15.67
N GLY A 72 -13.48 -13.82 -16.62
CA GLY A 72 -14.59 -12.89 -16.85
C GLY A 72 -14.65 -11.66 -15.97
N ILE A 73 -13.65 -11.39 -15.11
CA ILE A 73 -13.65 -10.19 -14.27
C ILE A 73 -12.62 -9.16 -14.77
N GLY A 74 -11.44 -9.59 -15.19
CA GLY A 74 -10.37 -8.70 -15.66
C GLY A 74 -10.22 -8.65 -17.18
N HIS A 75 -9.39 -7.75 -17.68
CA HIS A 75 -9.04 -7.68 -19.10
C HIS A 75 -8.11 -8.83 -19.50
N ALA A 76 -8.22 -9.30 -20.74
CA ALA A 76 -7.39 -10.41 -21.28
C ALA A 76 -5.87 -10.19 -21.15
N GLU A 77 -5.45 -8.93 -21.07
CA GLU A 77 -4.03 -8.55 -20.95
C GLU A 77 -3.55 -8.27 -19.51
N GLY A 78 -4.41 -8.43 -18.51
CA GLY A 78 -4.14 -8.13 -17.12
C GLY A 78 -4.62 -6.76 -16.65
N VAL A 79 -4.76 -6.61 -15.33
CA VAL A 79 -5.12 -5.33 -14.70
C VAL A 79 -3.85 -4.69 -14.15
N PRO A 80 -3.32 -3.63 -14.78
CA PRO A 80 -2.13 -2.96 -14.27
C PRO A 80 -2.40 -2.32 -12.91
N LEU A 81 -1.39 -2.31 -12.03
CA LEU A 81 -1.44 -1.61 -10.75
C LEU A 81 -0.47 -0.43 -10.77
N ILE A 82 -0.98 0.77 -10.69
CA ILE A 82 -0.18 1.99 -10.56
C ILE A 82 -0.28 2.50 -9.13
N THR A 83 0.79 2.31 -8.35
CA THR A 83 0.89 2.74 -6.96
C THR A 83 1.57 4.10 -6.87
N VAL A 84 0.99 4.99 -6.07
CA VAL A 84 1.52 6.31 -5.74
C VAL A 84 1.63 6.45 -4.24
N ALA A 85 2.84 6.58 -3.72
CA ALA A 85 3.05 6.95 -2.32
C ALA A 85 2.77 8.45 -2.17
N CYS A 86 1.75 8.78 -1.38
CA CYS A 86 1.37 10.16 -1.14
C CYS A 86 2.26 10.80 -0.07
N HIS A 87 2.65 12.06 -0.28
CA HIS A 87 3.46 12.86 0.65
C HIS A 87 3.13 14.35 0.51
N GLU A 88 3.60 15.17 1.42
CA GLU A 88 3.25 16.60 1.51
C GLU A 88 3.64 17.43 0.27
N ASP A 89 4.70 17.03 -0.43
CA ASP A 89 5.18 17.73 -1.63
C ASP A 89 4.46 17.28 -2.91
N LEU A 90 3.61 16.23 -2.84
CA LEU A 90 2.91 15.70 -3.99
C LEU A 90 1.83 16.70 -4.47
N THR A 91 1.99 17.19 -5.69
CA THR A 91 1.07 18.15 -6.29
C THR A 91 0.07 17.48 -7.24
N ALA A 92 -1.04 18.17 -7.50
CA ALA A 92 -1.99 17.73 -8.53
C ALA A 92 -1.32 17.53 -9.91
N SER A 93 -0.32 18.36 -10.24
CA SER A 93 0.43 18.24 -11.49
C SER A 93 1.30 16.98 -11.55
N ASP A 94 1.83 16.53 -10.43
CA ASP A 94 2.60 15.29 -10.39
C ASP A 94 1.70 14.06 -10.63
N LEU A 95 0.46 14.13 -10.16
CA LEU A 95 -0.53 13.07 -10.36
C LEU A 95 -1.13 13.04 -11.76
N VAL A 96 -1.48 14.21 -12.29
CA VAL A 96 -2.18 14.33 -13.58
C VAL A 96 -1.21 14.37 -14.75
N GLY A 97 -0.15 15.16 -14.62
CA GLY A 97 0.84 15.34 -15.67
C GLY A 97 1.30 16.78 -15.78
N ARG A 98 2.38 16.94 -16.52
CA ARG A 98 3.04 18.24 -16.71
C ARG A 98 3.68 18.37 -18.08
N TYR A 99 3.89 19.59 -18.50
CA TYR A 99 4.72 19.89 -19.65
C TYR A 99 6.20 19.82 -19.26
N LEU A 100 7.00 19.13 -20.06
CA LEU A 100 8.46 19.18 -19.99
C LEU A 100 9.00 19.88 -21.24
N LEU A 101 10.05 20.68 -21.04
CA LEU A 101 10.79 21.29 -22.14
C LEU A 101 11.91 20.30 -22.56
N GLU A 102 11.83 19.81 -23.79
CA GLU A 102 12.84 18.97 -24.41
C GLU A 102 13.45 19.71 -25.62
N GLY A 103 14.63 20.35 -25.41
CA GLY A 103 15.18 21.27 -26.39
C GLY A 103 14.30 22.50 -26.56
N ASP A 104 13.83 22.77 -27.78
CA ASP A 104 12.94 23.91 -28.10
C ASP A 104 11.46 23.52 -28.14
N GLU A 105 11.11 22.27 -27.82
CA GLU A 105 9.74 21.77 -27.86
C GLU A 105 9.20 21.49 -26.46
N THR A 106 7.91 21.77 -26.28
CA THR A 106 7.20 21.45 -25.03
C THR A 106 6.39 20.17 -25.21
N ARG A 107 6.70 19.17 -24.42
CA ARG A 107 6.02 17.87 -24.47
C ARG A 107 5.22 17.64 -23.19
N TRP A 108 3.97 17.19 -23.37
CA TRP A 108 3.16 16.71 -22.23
C TRP A 108 3.58 15.32 -21.79
N ILE A 109 3.72 15.14 -20.47
CA ILE A 109 3.95 13.82 -19.87
C ILE A 109 2.83 13.53 -18.89
N ASP A 110 2.13 12.41 -19.12
CA ASP A 110 1.05 11.97 -18.26
C ASP A 110 1.59 11.55 -16.88
N GLY A 111 0.94 12.01 -15.83
CA GLY A 111 1.16 11.56 -14.47
C GLY A 111 0.53 10.17 -14.21
N PRO A 112 0.78 9.59 -13.03
CA PRO A 112 0.33 8.24 -12.70
C PRO A 112 -1.20 8.07 -12.77
N ILE A 113 -2.00 9.03 -12.31
CA ILE A 113 -3.47 8.96 -12.40
C ILE A 113 -3.92 9.00 -13.86
N SER A 114 -3.37 9.90 -14.68
CA SER A 114 -3.74 9.97 -16.11
C SER A 114 -3.41 8.67 -16.83
N ARG A 115 -2.27 8.07 -16.52
CA ARG A 115 -1.90 6.76 -17.08
C ARG A 115 -2.87 5.67 -16.63
N ALA A 116 -3.23 5.63 -15.35
CA ALA A 116 -4.19 4.67 -14.83
C ALA A 116 -5.56 4.82 -15.50
N VAL A 117 -6.06 6.05 -15.60
CA VAL A 117 -7.36 6.37 -16.22
C VAL A 117 -7.40 5.96 -17.68
N LYS A 118 -6.33 6.24 -18.46
CA LYS A 118 -6.24 5.89 -19.89
C LYS A 118 -6.17 4.39 -20.15
N ASN A 119 -5.54 3.64 -19.25
CA ASN A 119 -5.23 2.22 -19.47
C ASN A 119 -6.13 1.26 -18.68
N GLY A 120 -7.18 1.75 -18.02
CA GLY A 120 -8.05 0.90 -17.23
C GLY A 120 -7.35 0.20 -16.07
N ALA A 121 -6.38 0.90 -15.43
CA ALA A 121 -5.57 0.34 -14.36
C ALA A 121 -6.19 0.59 -12.98
N ILE A 122 -5.81 -0.23 -12.00
CA ILE A 122 -6.00 0.11 -10.58
C ILE A 122 -5.01 1.23 -10.24
N CYS A 123 -5.54 2.38 -9.82
CA CYS A 123 -4.74 3.48 -9.29
C CYS A 123 -4.79 3.44 -7.77
N TYR A 124 -3.68 3.08 -7.14
CA TYR A 124 -3.58 2.99 -5.69
C TYR A 124 -2.81 4.17 -5.12
N LEU A 125 -3.53 5.04 -4.39
CA LEU A 125 -2.97 6.18 -3.66
C LEU A 125 -2.72 5.76 -2.21
N ASP A 126 -1.48 5.43 -1.90
CA ASP A 126 -1.10 4.97 -0.56
C ASP A 126 -0.86 6.17 0.36
N GLU A 127 -1.40 6.09 1.58
CA GLU A 127 -1.33 7.13 2.61
C GLU A 127 -1.86 8.51 2.14
N ILE A 128 -3.05 8.51 1.51
CA ILE A 128 -3.66 9.70 0.88
C ILE A 128 -3.76 10.92 1.80
N VAL A 129 -3.83 10.72 3.10
CA VAL A 129 -3.91 11.80 4.11
C VAL A 129 -2.61 12.58 4.27
N GLU A 130 -1.49 12.03 3.80
CA GLU A 130 -0.21 12.73 3.73
C GLU A 130 -0.15 13.68 2.52
N ALA A 131 -1.03 13.50 1.52
CA ALA A 131 -1.11 14.40 0.39
C ALA A 131 -1.76 15.75 0.75
N ARG A 132 -1.45 16.75 -0.04
CA ARG A 132 -2.08 18.08 0.09
C ARG A 132 -3.58 18.01 -0.17
N LYS A 133 -4.34 18.90 0.46
CA LYS A 133 -5.81 18.95 0.35
C LYS A 133 -6.31 19.25 -1.07
N ASP A 134 -5.53 19.97 -1.88
CA ASP A 134 -5.83 20.25 -3.29
C ASP A 134 -5.75 18.96 -4.15
N THR A 135 -4.82 18.07 -3.83
CA THR A 135 -4.68 16.77 -4.47
C THR A 135 -5.93 15.90 -4.31
N THR A 136 -6.56 15.92 -3.13
CA THR A 136 -7.77 15.12 -2.88
C THR A 136 -9.01 15.63 -3.61
N VAL A 137 -9.06 16.92 -3.96
CA VAL A 137 -10.19 17.48 -4.74
C VAL A 137 -10.14 17.06 -6.20
N LEU A 138 -8.94 16.88 -6.75
CA LEU A 138 -8.72 16.46 -8.13
C LEU A 138 -9.40 15.13 -8.48
N ILE A 139 -9.43 14.19 -7.52
CA ILE A 139 -9.97 12.86 -7.75
C ILE A 139 -11.50 12.79 -7.65
N HIS A 140 -12.18 13.83 -7.15
CA HIS A 140 -13.63 13.77 -6.95
C HIS A 140 -14.43 13.46 -8.23
N PRO A 141 -14.14 14.02 -9.43
CA PRO A 141 -14.88 13.69 -10.64
C PRO A 141 -14.65 12.24 -11.14
N LEU A 142 -13.55 11.59 -10.70
CA LEU A 142 -13.30 10.17 -10.97
C LEU A 142 -14.10 9.24 -10.06
N THR A 143 -14.61 9.76 -8.93
CA THR A 143 -15.29 8.97 -7.90
C THR A 143 -16.81 9.10 -7.97
N ASP A 144 -17.33 9.74 -8.99
CA ASP A 144 -18.78 9.81 -9.25
C ASP A 144 -19.13 9.16 -10.61
N TYR A 145 -20.41 9.15 -10.94
CA TYR A 145 -20.93 8.51 -12.17
C TYR A 145 -20.30 9.01 -13.47
N ARG A 146 -19.71 10.19 -13.46
CA ARG A 146 -19.06 10.81 -14.64
C ARG A 146 -17.75 10.13 -15.00
N ARG A 147 -16.99 9.64 -14.01
CA ARG A 147 -15.69 8.98 -14.19
C ARG A 147 -14.71 9.80 -15.04
N LEU A 148 -14.63 11.12 -14.78
CA LEU A 148 -13.83 12.06 -15.57
C LEU A 148 -12.63 12.57 -14.80
N LEU A 149 -11.48 12.70 -15.46
CA LEU A 149 -10.29 13.39 -14.96
C LEU A 149 -10.08 14.68 -15.75
N PRO A 150 -10.21 15.86 -15.12
CA PRO A 150 -9.88 17.14 -15.78
C PRO A 150 -8.36 17.27 -15.98
N LEU A 151 -7.94 17.50 -17.21
CA LEU A 151 -6.58 17.87 -17.58
C LEU A 151 -6.52 19.40 -17.79
N GLU A 152 -6.63 20.17 -16.72
CA GLU A 152 -6.82 21.63 -16.76
C GLU A 152 -5.77 22.33 -17.62
N LYS A 153 -4.49 21.94 -17.52
CA LYS A 153 -3.38 22.51 -18.30
C LYS A 153 -3.47 22.21 -19.79
N ARG A 154 -4.29 21.25 -20.19
CA ARG A 154 -4.54 20.88 -21.60
C ARG A 154 -5.89 21.37 -22.08
N GLY A 155 -6.78 21.78 -21.18
CA GLY A 155 -8.17 22.10 -21.50
C GLY A 155 -8.98 20.88 -21.94
N GLU A 156 -8.62 19.68 -21.48
CA GLU A 156 -9.22 18.41 -21.88
C GLU A 156 -9.88 17.73 -20.68
N LEU A 157 -10.88 16.88 -20.96
CA LEU A 157 -11.47 15.94 -20.00
C LEU A 157 -11.12 14.52 -20.46
N LEU A 158 -10.56 13.73 -19.55
CA LEU A 158 -10.22 12.35 -19.81
C LEU A 158 -11.24 11.44 -19.15
N GLU A 159 -11.96 10.65 -19.95
CA GLU A 159 -12.88 9.63 -19.45
C GLU A 159 -12.11 8.38 -19.02
N ALA A 160 -12.50 7.78 -17.91
CA ALA A 160 -11.85 6.59 -17.41
C ALA A 160 -12.19 5.38 -18.29
N ALA A 161 -11.15 4.73 -18.77
CA ALA A 161 -11.27 3.48 -19.52
C ALA A 161 -11.88 2.36 -18.66
N ASP A 162 -12.45 1.37 -19.33
CA ASP A 162 -12.97 0.17 -18.67
C ASP A 162 -11.87 -0.51 -17.84
N GLY A 163 -12.22 -0.96 -16.63
CA GLY A 163 -11.29 -1.55 -15.68
C GLY A 163 -10.56 -0.56 -14.78
N PHE A 164 -10.69 0.75 -15.01
CA PHE A 164 -10.13 1.72 -14.07
C PHE A 164 -10.83 1.66 -12.71
N LEU A 165 -10.04 1.49 -11.65
CA LEU A 165 -10.50 1.58 -10.26
C LEU A 165 -9.57 2.49 -9.46
N LEU A 166 -10.15 3.44 -8.73
CA LEU A 166 -9.43 4.25 -7.75
C LEU A 166 -9.47 3.57 -6.39
N VAL A 167 -8.29 3.31 -5.84
CA VAL A 167 -8.10 2.77 -4.50
C VAL A 167 -7.27 3.75 -3.68
N MET A 168 -7.67 4.01 -2.45
CA MET A 168 -6.91 4.85 -1.52
C MET A 168 -6.68 4.09 -0.22
N SER A 169 -5.61 4.41 0.49
CA SER A 169 -5.39 3.93 1.85
C SER A 169 -5.12 5.07 2.83
N TYR A 170 -5.44 4.83 4.08
CA TYR A 170 -4.98 5.65 5.19
C TYR A 170 -5.01 4.88 6.51
N ASN A 171 -4.25 5.40 7.49
CA ASN A 171 -4.23 4.89 8.86
C ASN A 171 -5.01 5.86 9.77
N PRO A 172 -6.19 5.47 10.30
CA PRO A 172 -7.01 6.35 11.13
C PRO A 172 -6.43 6.64 12.52
N GLY A 173 -5.44 5.87 12.98
CA GLY A 173 -4.89 5.96 14.34
C GLY A 173 -3.75 6.98 14.53
N TYR A 174 -3.14 7.46 13.45
CA TYR A 174 -1.88 8.23 13.48
C TYR A 174 -2.04 9.74 13.39
N GLN A 175 -3.27 10.24 13.25
CA GLN A 175 -3.45 11.58 12.75
C GLN A 175 -3.96 12.56 13.79
N SER A 176 -3.24 13.68 13.89
CA SER A 176 -3.84 14.89 14.43
C SER A 176 -5.13 15.18 13.67
N ALA A 177 -6.16 15.72 14.35
CA ALA A 177 -7.44 16.11 13.75
C ALA A 177 -7.31 17.03 12.50
N LEU A 178 -6.10 17.50 12.19
CA LEU A 178 -5.77 18.35 11.04
C LEU A 178 -5.49 17.56 9.74
N LYS A 179 -5.13 16.27 9.82
CA LYS A 179 -4.79 15.41 8.67
C LYS A 179 -5.86 14.36 8.33
N ASP A 180 -7.13 14.59 8.69
CA ASP A 180 -8.19 13.66 8.37
C ASP A 180 -8.82 13.92 6.99
N LEU A 181 -9.30 12.84 6.35
CA LEU A 181 -10.06 12.97 5.09
C LEU A 181 -11.39 13.68 5.34
N LYS A 182 -11.70 14.66 4.49
CA LYS A 182 -13.00 15.34 4.53
C LYS A 182 -14.16 14.34 4.39
N HIS A 183 -15.25 14.58 5.09
CA HIS A 183 -16.46 13.77 4.98
C HIS A 183 -16.95 13.63 3.52
N SER A 184 -16.89 14.73 2.74
CA SER A 184 -17.27 14.72 1.32
C SER A 184 -16.42 13.78 0.46
N THR A 185 -15.15 13.58 0.82
CA THR A 185 -14.26 12.63 0.15
C THR A 185 -14.59 11.19 0.59
N ARG A 186 -14.71 10.94 1.90
CA ARG A 186 -15.01 9.60 2.43
C ARG A 186 -16.31 9.02 1.89
N GLN A 187 -17.37 9.82 1.79
CA GLN A 187 -18.71 9.39 1.33
C GLN A 187 -18.74 8.98 -0.16
N ARG A 188 -17.63 9.09 -0.87
CA ARG A 188 -17.50 8.66 -2.28
C ARG A 188 -16.90 7.27 -2.43
N PHE A 189 -16.52 6.62 -1.35
CA PHE A 189 -15.80 5.35 -1.33
C PHE A 189 -16.54 4.32 -0.49
N ILE A 190 -16.48 3.07 -0.89
CA ILE A 190 -16.69 1.98 0.07
C ILE A 190 -15.44 1.84 0.92
N ALA A 191 -15.60 1.57 2.20
CA ALA A 191 -14.49 1.38 3.11
C ALA A 191 -14.31 -0.09 3.46
N ILE A 192 -13.10 -0.62 3.26
CA ILE A 192 -12.69 -1.95 3.73
C ILE A 192 -11.72 -1.73 4.89
N GLU A 193 -12.06 -2.28 6.04
CA GLU A 193 -11.24 -2.16 7.26
C GLU A 193 -10.25 -3.30 7.35
N PHE A 194 -8.99 -2.94 7.59
CA PHE A 194 -7.88 -3.86 7.82
C PHE A 194 -7.46 -3.77 9.28
N ASP A 195 -7.17 -4.91 9.84
CA ASP A 195 -6.48 -5.02 11.13
C ASP A 195 -5.35 -6.03 11.01
N TYR A 196 -4.56 -6.18 12.05
CA TYR A 196 -3.56 -7.22 12.10
C TYR A 196 -4.24 -8.61 12.03
N PRO A 197 -3.63 -9.57 11.31
CA PRO A 197 -4.18 -10.91 11.22
C PRO A 197 -4.31 -11.55 12.60
N PRO A 198 -5.31 -12.43 12.82
CA PRO A 198 -5.34 -13.31 13.97
C PRO A 198 -4.03 -14.10 14.10
N ARG A 199 -3.61 -14.39 15.33
CA ARG A 199 -2.31 -14.99 15.66
C ARG A 199 -1.92 -16.18 14.78
N GLU A 200 -2.86 -17.10 14.55
CA GLU A 200 -2.58 -18.31 13.76
C GLU A 200 -2.29 -17.98 12.29
N GLN A 201 -3.04 -17.05 11.71
CA GLN A 201 -2.83 -16.58 10.35
C GLN A 201 -1.57 -15.72 10.24
N GLU A 202 -1.31 -14.87 11.23
CA GLU A 202 -0.09 -14.05 11.27
C GLU A 202 1.17 -14.94 11.35
N ALA A 203 1.13 -16.02 12.15
CA ALA A 203 2.21 -16.98 12.21
C ALA A 203 2.46 -17.66 10.84
N GLN A 204 1.39 -18.02 10.11
CA GLN A 204 1.51 -18.57 8.76
C GLN A 204 2.16 -17.57 7.79
N ILE A 205 1.75 -16.28 7.86
CA ILE A 205 2.33 -15.22 7.03
C ILE A 205 3.83 -15.05 7.35
N ILE A 206 4.19 -14.99 8.64
CA ILE A 206 5.58 -14.86 9.08
C ILE A 206 6.41 -16.04 8.57
N ALA A 207 5.97 -17.27 8.80
CA ALA A 207 6.69 -18.48 8.36
C ALA A 207 6.90 -18.48 6.84
N LYS A 208 5.84 -18.16 6.07
CA LYS A 208 5.90 -18.17 4.60
C LYS A 208 6.80 -17.08 4.03
N GLU A 209 6.71 -15.85 4.55
CA GLU A 209 7.43 -14.68 4.02
C GLU A 209 8.89 -14.61 4.51
N SER A 210 9.20 -15.20 5.64
CA SER A 210 10.56 -15.17 6.22
C SER A 210 11.35 -16.45 6.06
N GLY A 211 10.68 -17.59 5.83
CA GLY A 211 11.32 -18.90 5.81
C GLY A 211 11.69 -19.45 7.20
N VAL A 212 11.34 -18.76 8.27
CA VAL A 212 11.62 -19.19 9.65
C VAL A 212 10.77 -20.42 10.03
N ASP A 213 11.26 -21.21 10.97
CA ASP A 213 10.53 -22.36 11.51
C ASP A 213 9.13 -21.95 12.02
N PRO A 214 8.06 -22.68 11.70
CA PRO A 214 6.69 -22.38 12.12
C PRO A 214 6.52 -22.22 13.64
N ALA A 215 7.29 -22.92 14.47
CA ALA A 215 7.25 -22.76 15.92
C ALA A 215 7.76 -21.37 16.32
N ILE A 216 8.86 -20.90 15.72
CA ILE A 216 9.39 -19.55 15.95
C ILE A 216 8.42 -18.49 15.41
N ALA A 217 7.82 -18.70 14.24
CA ALA A 217 6.81 -17.80 13.68
C ALA A 217 5.60 -17.64 14.63
N ASN A 218 5.16 -18.71 15.26
CA ASN A 218 4.10 -18.66 16.27
C ASN A 218 4.52 -17.89 17.53
N GLU A 219 5.77 -18.02 17.99
CA GLU A 219 6.24 -17.20 19.13
C GLU A 219 6.41 -15.73 18.74
N LEU A 220 6.78 -15.39 17.50
CA LEU A 220 6.78 -14.02 16.99
C LEU A 220 5.36 -13.44 16.93
N ALA A 221 4.38 -14.20 16.46
CA ALA A 221 2.97 -13.76 16.46
C ALA A 221 2.42 -13.55 17.88
N LYS A 222 2.78 -14.43 18.82
CA LYS A 222 2.44 -14.27 20.26
C LYS A 222 3.12 -13.03 20.87
N LEU A 223 4.37 -12.74 20.49
CA LEU A 223 5.06 -11.51 20.86
C LEU A 223 4.28 -10.28 20.39
N ALA A 224 3.84 -10.30 19.12
CA ALA A 224 3.07 -9.21 18.54
C ALA A 224 1.78 -8.92 19.30
N GLU A 225 1.01 -9.97 19.62
CA GLU A 225 -0.22 -9.85 20.39
C GLU A 225 0.03 -9.18 21.74
N LYS A 226 1.06 -9.63 22.48
CA LYS A 226 1.43 -9.04 23.77
C LYS A 226 1.88 -7.58 23.66
N VAL A 227 2.72 -7.27 22.66
CA VAL A 227 3.22 -5.89 22.46
C VAL A 227 2.09 -4.95 22.02
N ARG A 228 1.17 -5.41 21.18
CA ARG A 228 -0.01 -4.62 20.77
C ARG A 228 -0.91 -4.26 21.96
N ASN A 229 -1.00 -5.12 22.97
CA ASN A 229 -1.73 -4.85 24.21
C ASN A 229 -1.06 -3.77 25.07
N LEU A 230 0.22 -3.42 24.82
CA LEU A 230 0.90 -2.31 25.50
C LEU A 230 0.54 -0.92 24.94
N LYS A 231 -0.33 -0.83 23.93
CA LYS A 231 -0.81 0.46 23.38
C LYS A 231 -1.37 1.41 24.45
N GLU A 232 -2.06 0.87 25.44
CA GLU A 232 -2.60 1.66 26.56
C GLU A 232 -1.49 2.25 27.47
N HIS A 233 -0.24 1.84 27.28
CA HIS A 233 0.92 2.21 28.09
C HIS A 233 1.93 3.09 27.35
N GLY A 234 1.49 3.85 26.35
CA GLY A 234 2.33 4.85 25.67
C GLY A 234 2.93 4.43 24.35
N LEU A 235 2.62 3.24 23.87
CA LEU A 235 3.02 2.82 22.51
C LEU A 235 2.10 3.48 21.48
N GLY A 236 2.63 4.35 20.62
CA GLY A 236 1.83 5.05 19.61
C GLY A 236 1.21 4.10 18.56
N GLU A 237 1.95 3.08 18.11
CA GLU A 237 1.47 2.02 17.20
C GLU A 237 1.87 0.63 17.71
N GLY A 238 1.06 -0.38 17.40
CA GLY A 238 1.40 -1.77 17.64
C GLY A 238 2.46 -2.27 16.63
N VAL A 239 3.16 -3.35 17.01
CA VAL A 239 4.09 -4.00 16.10
C VAL A 239 3.39 -4.48 14.83
N SER A 240 3.89 -4.10 13.67
CA SER A 240 3.34 -4.50 12.38
C SER A 240 3.80 -5.91 11.98
N THR A 241 2.98 -6.63 11.19
CA THR A 241 3.36 -7.92 10.62
C THR A 241 4.66 -7.83 9.79
N ARG A 242 4.93 -6.68 9.17
CA ARG A 242 6.18 -6.42 8.44
C ARG A 242 7.41 -6.54 9.34
N LEU A 243 7.38 -5.97 10.54
CA LEU A 243 8.51 -6.06 11.49
C LEU A 243 8.72 -7.48 11.99
N LEU A 244 7.64 -8.26 12.14
CA LEU A 244 7.72 -9.68 12.51
C LEU A 244 8.35 -10.52 11.40
N VAL A 245 8.01 -10.25 10.13
CA VAL A 245 8.64 -10.89 8.98
C VAL A 245 10.13 -10.53 8.93
N TYR A 246 10.51 -9.29 9.24
CA TYR A 246 11.93 -8.92 9.31
C TYR A 246 12.66 -9.66 10.44
N ALA A 247 12.06 -9.75 11.64
CA ALA A 247 12.60 -10.56 12.72
C ALA A 247 12.78 -12.03 12.28
N GLY A 248 11.77 -12.60 11.64
CA GLY A 248 11.81 -13.97 11.11
C GLY A 248 12.93 -14.17 10.10
N LYS A 249 13.15 -13.27 9.16
CA LYS A 249 14.27 -13.33 8.19
C LYS A 249 15.63 -13.31 8.88
N LEU A 250 15.82 -12.43 9.84
CA LEU A 250 17.08 -12.37 10.61
C LEU A 250 17.32 -13.66 11.39
N ILE A 251 16.28 -14.25 11.97
CA ILE A 251 16.39 -15.51 12.69
C ILE A 251 16.70 -16.68 11.72
N HIS A 252 16.03 -16.70 10.56
CA HIS A 252 16.30 -17.69 9.51
C HIS A 252 17.77 -17.68 9.07
N ASP A 253 18.36 -16.49 9.00
CA ASP A 253 19.77 -16.28 8.64
C ASP A 253 20.77 -16.45 9.81
N GLY A 254 20.29 -16.95 10.96
CA GLY A 254 21.11 -17.35 12.09
C GLY A 254 21.32 -16.29 13.18
N ILE A 255 20.63 -15.15 13.13
CA ILE A 255 20.65 -14.18 14.24
C ILE A 255 19.79 -14.75 15.39
N THR A 256 20.29 -14.59 16.62
CA THR A 256 19.54 -15.07 17.80
C THR A 256 18.17 -14.34 17.90
N PRO A 257 17.10 -15.06 18.31
CA PRO A 257 15.74 -14.48 18.35
C PRO A 257 15.65 -13.17 19.14
N ARG A 258 16.30 -13.09 20.31
CA ARG A 258 16.33 -11.85 21.12
C ARG A 258 16.94 -10.69 20.36
N ARG A 259 18.09 -10.92 19.70
CA ARG A 259 18.76 -9.86 18.93
C ARG A 259 17.96 -9.44 17.71
N ALA A 260 17.39 -10.39 17.00
CA ALA A 260 16.52 -10.11 15.86
C ALA A 260 15.32 -9.25 16.27
N CYS A 261 14.62 -9.63 17.36
CA CYS A 261 13.50 -8.83 17.88
C CYS A 261 13.96 -7.44 18.37
N GLN A 262 15.11 -7.34 19.01
CA GLN A 262 15.64 -6.05 19.48
C GLN A 262 15.81 -5.06 18.33
N VAL A 263 16.45 -5.45 17.23
CA VAL A 263 16.77 -4.56 16.11
C VAL A 263 15.57 -4.30 15.19
N SER A 264 14.68 -5.28 15.01
CA SER A 264 13.56 -5.17 14.08
C SER A 264 12.24 -4.74 14.74
N ILE A 265 12.10 -4.89 16.05
CA ILE A 265 10.87 -4.58 16.78
C ILE A 265 11.11 -3.47 17.81
N VAL A 266 11.97 -3.74 18.82
CA VAL A 266 12.12 -2.83 19.96
C VAL A 266 12.55 -1.44 19.50
N TRP A 267 13.68 -1.37 18.81
CA TRP A 267 14.26 -0.10 18.36
C TRP A 267 13.51 0.55 17.19
N ALA A 268 12.73 -0.23 16.44
CA ALA A 268 11.94 0.30 15.34
C ALA A 268 10.60 0.90 15.79
N LEU A 269 10.08 0.51 16.96
CA LEU A 269 8.80 0.97 17.45
C LEU A 269 8.88 2.28 18.24
N THR A 270 9.98 2.51 18.98
CA THR A 270 10.07 3.66 19.87
C THR A 270 11.51 3.99 20.24
N ASP A 271 11.78 5.28 20.46
CA ASP A 271 13.02 5.79 21.04
C ASP A 271 12.92 5.95 22.58
N ASP A 272 11.73 5.77 23.17
CA ASP A 272 11.52 5.85 24.61
C ASP A 272 12.11 4.62 25.30
N GLN A 273 13.10 4.84 26.17
CA GLN A 273 13.85 3.79 26.86
C GLN A 273 12.99 2.96 27.84
N GLU A 274 11.97 3.54 28.45
CA GLU A 274 11.09 2.80 29.38
C GLU A 274 10.19 1.84 28.60
N VAL A 275 9.64 2.31 27.48
CA VAL A 275 8.85 1.49 26.57
C VAL A 275 9.72 0.40 25.93
N GLN A 276 10.96 0.72 25.52
CA GLN A 276 11.90 -0.28 24.98
C GLN A 276 12.16 -1.39 26.01
N ARG A 277 12.44 -1.06 27.28
CA ARG A 277 12.63 -2.06 28.34
C ARG A 277 11.41 -2.95 28.53
N SER A 278 10.21 -2.36 28.51
CA SER A 278 8.97 -3.12 28.64
C SER A 278 8.79 -4.12 27.50
N ILE A 279 9.13 -3.73 26.26
CA ILE A 279 9.08 -4.64 25.10
C ILE A 279 10.19 -5.71 25.22
N GLU A 280 11.40 -5.36 25.67
CA GLU A 280 12.49 -6.31 25.88
C GLU A 280 12.18 -7.35 26.95
N GLU A 281 11.46 -6.99 28.00
CA GLU A 281 10.95 -7.94 29.01
C GLU A 281 9.97 -8.93 28.37
N VAL A 282 9.06 -8.46 27.51
CA VAL A 282 8.15 -9.33 26.78
C VAL A 282 8.92 -10.27 25.85
N VAL A 283 9.90 -9.75 25.08
CA VAL A 283 10.78 -10.57 24.23
C VAL A 283 11.48 -11.64 25.04
N SER A 284 12.06 -11.29 26.21
CA SER A 284 12.78 -12.21 27.09
C SER A 284 11.86 -13.26 27.73
N SER A 285 10.57 -12.96 27.88
CA SER A 285 9.58 -13.93 28.40
C SER A 285 9.17 -14.99 27.37
N ILE A 286 9.47 -14.76 26.09
CA ILE A 286 9.08 -15.64 24.99
C ILE A 286 10.28 -16.40 24.44
N PHE A 287 11.40 -15.72 24.28
CA PHE A 287 12.64 -16.29 23.77
C PHE A 287 13.67 -16.38 24.92
N GLU A 288 13.98 -17.59 25.33
CA GLU A 288 15.00 -17.84 26.39
C GLU A 288 16.43 -17.52 25.96
#